data_ae41abc369d6caf97713d776246386b7
#
_entry.id   ae41abc369d6caf97713d776246386b7
#
_cell.length_a   1.000
_cell.length_b   1.000
_cell.length_c   1.000
_cell.angle_alpha   90.00
_cell.angle_beta   90.00
_cell.angle_gamma   90.00
#
_symmetry.space_group_name_H-M   'P 1'
#
loop_
_entity.id
_entity.type
_entity.pdbx_description
1 polymer ?
#
loop_
_entity_poly.entity_id
_entity_poly.type
_entity_poly.pdbx_seq_one_letter_code
_entity_poly.pdbx_strand_id
1 'polypeptide(L)'
;LQSRGLGDVYKRQTVEYLSLLRKYMRENAAKYGISRMGIFGSVARGEQHDGSDVDICVEIDRPSIFTLVHIKEELEKLLKCPVDVVRLRSNMDELLRNCINKDGIYV
;
A
#
# COMPACT_ATOMS: atom_id res chain seq x y z
N LEU A 1 7.75 -27.86 3.36
CA LEU A 1 8.80 -27.26 2.51
C LEU A 1 8.21 -26.49 1.34
N GLN A 2 7.25 -27.10 0.63
CA GLN A 2 6.62 -26.44 -0.52
C GLN A 2 5.80 -25.24 -0.12
N SER A 3 5.03 -25.34 0.97
CA SER A 3 4.27 -24.21 1.48
C SER A 3 5.19 -23.09 1.98
N ARG A 4 6.33 -23.47 2.55
CA ARG A 4 7.36 -22.52 2.97
C ARG A 4 7.91 -21.75 1.76
N GLY A 5 8.16 -22.46 0.64
CA GLY A 5 8.65 -21.84 -0.58
C GLY A 5 7.68 -20.79 -1.14
N LEU A 6 6.37 -21.11 -1.15
CA LEU A 6 5.34 -20.19 -1.59
C LEU A 6 5.25 -18.96 -0.68
N GLY A 7 5.28 -19.18 0.62
CA GLY A 7 5.28 -18.08 1.58
C GLY A 7 6.48 -17.16 1.41
N ASP A 8 7.66 -17.72 1.14
CA ASP A 8 8.86 -16.92 0.91
C ASP A 8 8.78 -16.08 -0.36
N VAL A 9 8.18 -16.60 -1.43
CA VAL A 9 7.96 -15.85 -2.67
C VAL A 9 7.07 -14.65 -2.42
N TYR A 10 5.95 -14.83 -1.74
CA TYR A 10 5.04 -13.71 -1.44
C TYR A 10 5.65 -12.70 -0.49
N LYS A 11 6.43 -13.14 0.49
CA LYS A 11 7.14 -12.23 1.39
C LYS A 11 8.18 -11.40 0.66
N ARG A 12 8.91 -12.00 -0.29
CA ARG A 12 9.86 -11.26 -1.14
C ARG A 12 9.14 -10.20 -1.95
N GLN A 13 7.97 -10.54 -2.51
CA GLN A 13 7.16 -9.61 -3.28
C GLN A 13 6.72 -8.42 -2.40
N THR A 14 6.32 -8.69 -1.16
CA THR A 14 5.97 -7.64 -0.21
C THR A 14 7.15 -6.70 0.04
N VAL A 15 8.34 -7.26 0.24
CA VAL A 15 9.57 -6.47 0.46
C VAL A 15 9.88 -5.61 -0.76
N GLU A 16 9.72 -6.16 -1.96
CA GLU A 16 9.92 -5.41 -3.21
C GLU A 16 8.94 -4.24 -3.31
N TYR A 17 7.66 -4.48 -3.02
CA TYR A 17 6.67 -3.42 -3.02
C TYR A 17 7.00 -2.33 -2.01
N LEU A 18 7.43 -2.70 -0.82
CA LEU A 18 7.83 -1.72 0.20
C LEU A 18 9.02 -0.88 -0.25
N SER A 19 10.00 -1.49 -0.90
CA SER A 19 11.15 -0.76 -1.46
C SER A 19 10.72 0.26 -2.51
N LEU A 20 9.82 -0.15 -3.42
CA LEU A 20 9.29 0.72 -4.46
C LEU A 20 8.47 1.87 -3.86
N LEU A 21 7.68 1.58 -2.82
CA LEU A 21 6.90 2.61 -2.14
C LEU A 21 7.79 3.61 -1.41
N ARG A 22 8.89 3.16 -0.80
CA ARG A 22 9.85 4.08 -0.16
C ARG A 22 10.46 5.03 -1.17
N LYS A 23 10.83 4.51 -2.34
CA LYS A 23 11.34 5.33 -3.43
C LYS A 23 10.29 6.33 -3.89
N TYR A 24 9.05 5.88 -4.08
CA TYR A 24 7.94 6.74 -4.49
C TYR A 24 7.72 7.85 -3.47
N MET A 25 7.74 7.54 -2.19
CA MET A 25 7.59 8.53 -1.12
C MET A 25 8.69 9.58 -1.16
N ARG A 26 9.95 9.16 -1.34
CA ARG A 26 11.06 10.11 -1.44
C ARG A 26 10.89 11.08 -2.61
N GLU A 27 10.36 10.59 -3.71
CA GLU A 27 10.22 11.39 -4.94
C GLU A 27 8.95 12.24 -4.98
N ASN A 28 7.88 11.78 -4.32
CA ASN A 28 6.55 12.37 -4.51
C ASN A 28 5.85 12.85 -3.24
N ALA A 29 6.34 12.54 -2.05
CA ALA A 29 5.66 12.91 -0.81
C ALA A 29 5.45 14.42 -0.70
N ALA A 30 6.48 15.20 -0.99
CA ALA A 30 6.39 16.67 -0.94
C ALA A 30 5.47 17.21 -2.03
N LYS A 31 5.51 16.59 -3.21
CA LYS A 31 4.70 17.01 -4.36
C LYS A 31 3.21 16.88 -4.10
N TYR A 32 2.79 15.79 -3.47
CA TYR A 32 1.39 15.50 -3.21
C TYR A 32 0.95 15.77 -1.76
N GLY A 33 1.87 16.19 -0.91
CA GLY A 33 1.57 16.40 0.51
C GLY A 33 1.28 15.13 1.28
N ILE A 34 1.97 14.03 0.94
CA ILE A 34 1.79 12.74 1.59
C ILE A 34 2.61 12.71 2.87
N SER A 35 1.96 12.56 4.03
CA SER A 35 2.65 12.46 5.32
C SER A 35 3.01 11.03 5.67
N ARG A 36 2.18 10.06 5.30
CA ARG A 36 2.42 8.64 5.55
C ARG A 36 1.87 7.80 4.42
N MET A 37 2.51 6.68 4.15
CA MET A 37 2.04 5.68 3.20
C MET A 37 2.42 4.30 3.71
N GLY A 38 1.55 3.33 3.51
CA GLY A 38 1.83 1.95 3.91
C GLY A 38 1.03 0.95 3.12
N ILE A 39 1.40 -0.32 3.28
CA ILE A 39 0.67 -1.47 2.74
C ILE A 39 -0.08 -2.12 3.88
N PHE A 40 -1.31 -2.59 3.61
CA PHE A 40 -2.07 -3.39 4.57
C PHE A 40 -2.76 -4.54 3.84
N GLY A 41 -3.53 -5.34 4.57
CA GLY A 41 -4.26 -6.47 3.99
C GLY A 41 -3.38 -7.66 3.67
N SER A 42 -3.80 -8.46 2.68
CA SER A 42 -3.14 -9.73 2.38
C SER A 42 -1.69 -9.58 1.93
N VAL A 43 -1.38 -8.55 1.15
CA VAL A 43 -0.01 -8.30 0.68
C VAL A 43 0.91 -7.99 1.85
N ALA A 44 0.45 -7.21 2.83
CA ALA A 44 1.23 -6.89 4.02
C ALA A 44 1.56 -8.14 4.82
N ARG A 45 0.64 -9.11 4.85
CA ARG A 45 0.84 -10.39 5.54
C ARG A 45 1.65 -11.40 4.72
N GLY A 46 1.92 -11.11 3.44
CA GLY A 46 2.54 -12.06 2.54
C GLY A 46 1.63 -13.23 2.17
N GLU A 47 0.32 -13.02 2.20
CA GLU A 47 -0.71 -14.03 1.95
C GLU A 47 -1.52 -13.75 0.68
N GLN A 48 -1.01 -12.92 -0.22
CA GLN A 48 -1.71 -12.57 -1.44
C GLN A 48 -1.82 -13.77 -2.38
N HIS A 49 -2.86 -13.74 -3.21
CA HIS A 49 -3.07 -14.70 -4.29
C HIS A 49 -2.74 -14.04 -5.63
N ASP A 50 -2.60 -14.85 -6.67
CA ASP A 50 -2.47 -14.34 -8.02
C ASP A 50 -3.68 -13.44 -8.34
N GLY A 51 -3.42 -12.23 -8.81
CA GLY A 51 -4.47 -11.27 -9.11
C GLY A 51 -4.99 -10.50 -7.92
N SER A 52 -4.44 -10.68 -6.72
CA SER A 52 -4.79 -9.87 -5.55
C SER A 52 -4.40 -8.42 -5.76
N ASP A 53 -5.27 -7.50 -5.32
CA ASP A 53 -4.96 -6.08 -5.31
C ASP A 53 -4.00 -5.77 -4.16
N VAL A 54 -3.13 -4.78 -4.38
CA VAL A 54 -2.28 -4.27 -3.31
C VAL A 54 -3.04 -3.17 -2.58
N ASP A 55 -3.32 -3.37 -1.31
CA ASP A 55 -4.03 -2.39 -0.48
C ASP A 55 -3.03 -1.41 0.11
N ILE A 56 -3.17 -0.14 -0.26
CA ILE A 56 -2.27 0.93 0.16
C ILE A 56 -3.06 1.99 0.93
N CYS A 57 -2.54 2.40 2.08
CA CYS A 57 -3.10 3.50 2.84
C CYS A 57 -2.19 4.72 2.75
N VAL A 58 -2.78 5.90 2.65
CA VAL A 58 -2.03 7.16 2.57
C VAL A 58 -2.65 8.21 3.50
N GLU A 59 -1.81 9.02 4.10
CA GLU A 59 -2.23 10.22 4.82
C GLU A 59 -1.77 11.43 4.01
N ILE A 60 -2.71 12.28 3.61
CA ILE A 60 -2.45 13.43 2.75
C ILE A 60 -2.91 14.70 3.47
N ASP A 61 -2.06 15.73 3.50
CA ASP A 61 -2.35 17.00 4.17
C ASP A 61 -3.48 17.78 3.50
N ARG A 62 -3.52 17.74 2.16
CA ARG A 62 -4.55 18.42 1.37
C ARG A 62 -5.24 17.41 0.47
N PRO A 63 -6.22 16.66 0.98
CA PRO A 63 -6.83 15.58 0.20
C PRO A 63 -7.62 16.13 -0.99
N SER A 64 -7.41 15.50 -2.12
CA SER A 64 -8.14 15.77 -3.35
C SER A 64 -8.36 14.43 -4.05
N ILE A 65 -9.55 14.24 -4.61
CA ILE A 65 -9.85 13.03 -5.34
C ILE A 65 -8.91 12.88 -6.57
N PHE A 66 -8.54 14.00 -7.19
CA PHE A 66 -7.61 13.98 -8.31
C PHE A 66 -6.22 13.51 -7.89
N THR A 67 -5.75 13.98 -6.73
CA THR A 67 -4.47 13.54 -6.18
C THR A 67 -4.49 12.04 -5.88
N LEU A 68 -5.56 11.54 -5.27
CA LEU A 68 -5.69 10.11 -4.96
C LEU A 68 -5.70 9.26 -6.21
N VAL A 69 -6.42 9.69 -7.26
CA VAL A 69 -6.46 8.97 -8.54
C VAL A 69 -5.08 8.96 -9.18
N HIS A 70 -4.36 10.08 -9.15
CA HIS A 70 -2.99 10.16 -9.68
C HIS A 70 -2.05 9.21 -8.95
N ILE A 71 -2.10 9.20 -7.63
CA ILE A 71 -1.27 8.31 -6.80
C ILE A 71 -1.57 6.85 -7.17
N LYS A 72 -2.85 6.50 -7.27
CA LYS A 72 -3.26 5.14 -7.62
C LYS A 72 -2.69 4.73 -8.99
N GLU A 73 -2.87 5.57 -10.00
CA GLU A 73 -2.39 5.29 -11.36
C GLU A 73 -0.87 5.14 -11.40
N GLU A 74 -0.15 6.02 -10.73
CA GLU A 74 1.31 5.96 -10.67
C GLU A 74 1.80 4.70 -9.95
N LEU A 75 1.15 4.33 -8.84
CA LEU A 75 1.50 3.12 -8.10
C LEU A 75 1.18 1.86 -8.90
N GLU A 76 0.08 1.84 -9.63
CA GLU A 76 -0.24 0.70 -10.50
C GLU A 76 0.82 0.48 -11.57
N LYS A 77 1.33 1.56 -12.15
CA LYS A 77 2.42 1.48 -13.11
C LYS A 77 3.73 1.02 -12.46
N LEU A 78 4.00 1.52 -11.26
CA LEU A 78 5.23 1.20 -10.54
C LEU A 78 5.26 -0.25 -10.07
N LEU A 79 4.16 -0.72 -9.48
CA LEU A 79 4.06 -2.07 -8.93
C LEU A 79 3.62 -3.11 -9.97
N LYS A 80 3.13 -2.67 -11.12
CA LYS A 80 2.66 -3.51 -12.24
C LYS A 80 1.54 -4.46 -11.82
N CYS A 81 0.65 -3.97 -10.97
CA CYS A 81 -0.51 -4.74 -10.50
C CYS A 81 -1.60 -3.77 -10.06
N PRO A 82 -2.86 -4.25 -9.94
CA PRO A 82 -3.93 -3.40 -9.42
C PRO A 82 -3.63 -2.94 -7.99
N VAL A 83 -3.95 -1.68 -7.72
CA VAL A 83 -3.72 -1.04 -6.42
C VAL A 83 -5.02 -0.43 -5.94
N ASP A 84 -5.31 -0.63 -4.66
CA ASP A 84 -6.44 0.02 -4.00
C ASP A 84 -5.88 1.01 -2.98
N VAL A 85 -6.19 2.30 -3.15
CA VAL A 85 -5.67 3.36 -2.30
C VAL A 85 -6.75 3.84 -1.34
N VAL A 86 -6.46 3.76 -0.05
CA VAL A 86 -7.35 4.21 1.03
C VAL A 86 -6.72 5.40 1.71
N ARG A 87 -7.47 6.48 1.83
CA ARG A 87 -7.03 7.67 2.56
C ARG A 87 -7.24 7.50 4.05
N LEU A 88 -6.18 7.68 4.83
CA LEU A 88 -6.27 7.67 6.29
C LEU A 88 -6.94 8.97 6.77
N ARG A 89 -7.93 8.83 7.64
CA ARG A 89 -8.66 9.96 8.24
C ARG A 89 -9.24 9.54 9.58
N SER A 90 -9.53 10.51 10.43
CA SER A 90 -9.98 10.25 11.81
C SER A 90 -11.35 9.56 11.87
N ASN A 91 -12.23 9.81 10.91
CA ASN A 91 -13.58 9.25 10.88
C ASN A 91 -13.76 8.11 9.87
N MET A 92 -12.69 7.40 9.57
CA MET A 92 -12.77 6.26 8.65
C MET A 92 -13.48 5.08 9.32
N ASP A 93 -13.93 4.12 8.50
CA ASP A 93 -14.58 2.90 8.95
C ASP A 93 -13.73 2.19 10.01
N GLU A 94 -14.35 1.80 11.12
CA GLU A 94 -13.67 1.18 12.25
C GLU A 94 -13.04 -0.16 11.87
N LEU A 95 -13.74 -0.98 11.08
CA LEU A 95 -13.20 -2.26 10.63
C LEU A 95 -11.96 -2.07 9.77
N LEU A 96 -12.01 -1.11 8.86
CA LEU A 96 -10.87 -0.80 8.00
C LEU A 96 -9.70 -0.27 8.82
N ARG A 97 -9.96 0.62 9.78
CA ARG A 97 -8.92 1.14 10.68
C ARG A 97 -8.26 0.00 11.46
N ASN A 98 -9.05 -0.93 11.97
CA ASN A 98 -8.52 -2.06 12.72
C ASN A 98 -7.66 -2.96 11.84
N CYS A 99 -8.06 -3.19 10.58
CA CYS A 99 -7.24 -3.95 9.63
C CYS A 99 -5.91 -3.26 9.36
N ILE A 100 -5.92 -1.95 9.16
CA ILE A 100 -4.70 -1.18 8.92
C ILE A 100 -3.80 -1.21 10.15
N ASN A 101 -4.36 -1.03 11.34
CA ASN A 101 -3.57 -1.04 12.57
C ASN A 101 -2.95 -2.40 12.86
N LYS A 102 -3.65 -3.48 12.50
CA LYS A 102 -3.17 -4.84 12.72
C LYS A 102 -2.10 -5.25 11.72
N ASP A 103 -2.32 -4.98 10.44
CA ASP A 103 -1.51 -5.53 9.35
C ASP A 103 -0.64 -4.47 8.66
N GLY A 104 -0.88 -3.20 8.90
CA GLY A 104 -0.23 -2.11 8.17
C GLY A 104 1.28 -2.04 8.37
N ILE A 105 2.01 -1.88 7.26
CA ILE A 105 3.45 -1.66 7.26
C ILE A 105 3.69 -0.32 6.57
N TYR A 106 4.19 0.65 7.31
CA TYR A 106 4.45 2.00 6.79
C TYR A 106 5.86 2.11 6.21
N VAL A 107 5.98 2.94 5.20
CA VAL A 107 7.27 3.24 4.57
C VAL A 107 7.75 4.65 4.88
#